data_5cf7a31d876428e0bc14acdf7f332b1b
#
_entry.id   5cf7a31d876428e0bc14acdf7f332b1b
#
_cell.length_a   1.000
_cell.length_b   1.000
_cell.length_c   1.000
_cell.angle_alpha   90.00
_cell.angle_beta   90.00
_cell.angle_gamma   90.00
#
_symmetry.space_group_name_H-M   'P 1'
#
loop_
_entity.id
_entity.type
_entity.pdbx_description
1 polymer ?
#
loop_
_entity_poly.entity_id
_entity_poly.type
_entity_poly.pdbx_seq_one_letter_code
_entity_poly.pdbx_strand_id
1 'polypeptide(L)'
;AADPKRVKQEIEDILAIPAEDAPEISAKQGINIDAVLEDIVQNLPCPQGDPNAPLQALIFDSYYDAYRGVIVYMRLKQGTIKPGMEVKMMATGATFKVLECGLMRPLGLEPAKQLEAGQVGYFTASIKDVHETQIGDTVTGVEHPASEPLPGYRKVRSMVYCGIYTEDGSKYPDLRDALEKLQLNDASLTFEPESSVALGFGFRCGFLGMLHMEVIQERLEREFDLDLVTTLPSVIYEVYKTDGTMVRVDNPHNYPDPAHIEHAEEPYVKVTIVTPPDYVGNIMPMCQDRRGEFKDMQYLDTYLVEMHYEMPLNEIIYDFFDTLKANTKGYASLDYELSGYRPSELVKVDILLNGDQVDALSFIAHRDKAYARARKLCEKLKDNIPRQLFEIPIQAAIGGRIIARETVKAMRKDVLAKCYGGDISRKKKLLEKQKEGKKKMRSLGTVQVPTEAFLAVLKLDE
;
A
#
# COMPACT_ATOMS: atom_id res chain seq x y z
N ALA A 1 0.42 39.07 -1.73
CA ALA A 1 -0.11 38.11 -0.76
C ALA A 1 1.03 37.44 0.03
N ALA A 2 2.22 37.29 -0.54
CA ALA A 2 3.40 36.85 0.21
C ALA A 2 4.04 38.02 0.95
N ASP A 3 4.53 37.76 2.17
CA ASP A 3 5.33 38.72 2.96
C ASP A 3 6.79 38.23 2.95
N PRO A 4 7.62 38.71 2.02
CA PRO A 4 9.00 38.18 1.87
C PRO A 4 9.84 38.35 3.14
N LYS A 5 9.71 39.46 3.83
CA LYS A 5 10.49 39.72 5.06
C LYS A 5 10.18 38.72 6.16
N ARG A 6 8.88 38.49 6.42
CA ARG A 6 8.44 37.50 7.40
C ARG A 6 8.88 36.10 7.01
N VAL A 7 8.71 35.71 5.74
CA VAL A 7 9.05 34.36 5.27
C VAL A 7 10.57 34.11 5.34
N LYS A 8 11.40 35.10 4.99
CA LYS A 8 12.86 34.99 5.14
C LYS A 8 13.26 34.79 6.59
N GLN A 9 12.67 35.58 7.51
CA GLN A 9 12.90 35.43 8.93
C GLN A 9 12.46 34.05 9.46
N GLU A 10 11.28 33.56 9.04
CA GLU A 10 10.81 32.22 9.41
C GLU A 10 11.76 31.12 8.90
N ILE A 11 12.33 31.24 7.69
CA ILE A 11 13.30 30.29 7.16
C ILE A 11 14.59 30.28 8.00
N GLU A 12 15.08 31.46 8.39
CA GLU A 12 16.27 31.57 9.25
C GLU A 12 16.02 31.04 10.63
N ASP A 13 14.88 31.36 11.25
CA ASP A 13 14.54 30.98 12.61
C ASP A 13 14.25 29.47 12.74
N ILE A 14 13.58 28.87 11.74
CA ILE A 14 13.12 27.47 11.78
C ILE A 14 14.16 26.52 11.19
N LEU A 15 14.73 26.87 10.04
CA LEU A 15 15.63 25.96 9.31
C LEU A 15 17.12 26.27 9.57
N ALA A 16 17.44 27.36 10.25
CA ALA A 16 18.79 27.88 10.45
C ALA A 16 19.57 28.04 9.11
N ILE A 17 18.86 28.35 8.03
CA ILE A 17 19.40 28.59 6.69
C ILE A 17 19.37 30.08 6.43
N PRO A 18 20.51 30.75 6.11
CA PRO A 18 20.51 32.14 5.70
C PRO A 18 19.60 32.37 4.50
N ALA A 19 18.62 33.27 4.62
CA ALA A 19 17.61 33.52 3.58
C ALA A 19 17.62 34.99 3.08
N GLU A 20 18.52 35.82 3.61
CA GLU A 20 18.58 37.25 3.26
C GLU A 20 18.72 37.44 1.75
N ASP A 21 19.63 36.68 1.12
CA ASP A 21 19.95 36.76 -0.31
C ASP A 21 19.03 35.90 -1.19
N ALA A 22 18.03 35.21 -0.62
CA ALA A 22 17.14 34.34 -1.39
C ALA A 22 16.33 35.14 -2.43
N PRO A 23 16.31 34.71 -3.73
CA PRO A 23 15.63 35.46 -4.79
C PRO A 23 14.11 35.51 -4.56
N GLU A 24 13.52 36.68 -4.60
CA GLU A 24 12.08 36.87 -4.51
C GLU A 24 11.45 36.74 -5.90
N ILE A 25 10.64 35.71 -6.12
CA ILE A 25 10.10 35.37 -7.44
C ILE A 25 8.57 35.30 -7.47
N SER A 26 8.03 35.40 -8.67
CA SER A 26 6.65 35.02 -8.99
C SER A 26 6.62 34.14 -10.22
N ALA A 27 6.49 32.82 -10.03
CA ALA A 27 6.39 31.88 -11.16
C ALA A 27 5.21 32.19 -12.07
N LYS A 28 4.05 32.54 -11.48
CA LYS A 28 2.83 32.90 -12.24
C LYS A 28 3.01 34.14 -13.12
N GLN A 29 3.79 35.12 -12.67
CA GLN A 29 4.00 36.39 -13.38
C GLN A 29 5.34 36.43 -14.14
N GLY A 30 6.18 35.41 -14.03
CA GLY A 30 7.50 35.36 -14.65
C GLY A 30 8.52 36.34 -14.04
N ILE A 31 8.30 36.82 -12.80
CA ILE A 31 9.20 37.79 -12.16
C ILE A 31 10.41 37.08 -11.57
N ASN A 32 11.62 37.56 -11.85
CA ASN A 32 12.91 37.12 -11.31
C ASN A 32 13.20 35.60 -11.49
N ILE A 33 12.62 34.94 -12.49
CA ILE A 33 12.92 33.52 -12.77
C ILE A 33 14.38 33.33 -13.17
N ASP A 34 14.90 34.25 -13.99
CA ASP A 34 16.29 34.21 -14.44
C ASP A 34 17.28 34.33 -13.26
N ALA A 35 16.94 35.10 -12.21
CA ALA A 35 17.77 35.21 -11.02
C ALA A 35 17.96 33.86 -10.29
N VAL A 36 16.90 33.01 -10.23
CA VAL A 36 17.03 31.67 -9.65
C VAL A 36 17.93 30.78 -10.51
N LEU A 37 17.79 30.85 -11.84
CA LEU A 37 18.60 30.05 -12.75
C LEU A 37 20.10 30.47 -12.68
N GLU A 38 20.40 31.77 -12.59
CA GLU A 38 21.74 32.26 -12.39
C GLU A 38 22.31 31.86 -11.02
N ASP A 39 21.51 31.93 -9.96
CA ASP A 39 21.91 31.50 -8.62
C ASP A 39 22.27 30.00 -8.58
N ILE A 40 21.48 29.16 -9.23
CA ILE A 40 21.77 27.73 -9.41
C ILE A 40 23.12 27.53 -10.11
N VAL A 41 23.37 28.25 -11.22
CA VAL A 41 24.61 28.10 -11.99
C VAL A 41 25.84 28.60 -11.23
N GLN A 42 25.68 29.65 -10.43
CA GLN A 42 26.80 30.26 -9.70
C GLN A 42 27.14 29.56 -8.39
N ASN A 43 26.12 29.12 -7.65
CA ASN A 43 26.29 28.68 -6.27
C ASN A 43 26.24 27.16 -6.09
N LEU A 44 25.65 26.39 -7.04
CA LEU A 44 25.64 24.94 -6.92
C LEU A 44 26.93 24.33 -7.49
N PRO A 45 27.64 23.48 -6.71
CA PRO A 45 28.87 22.87 -7.20
C PRO A 45 28.57 21.89 -8.35
N CYS A 46 29.42 21.88 -9.37
CA CYS A 46 29.36 20.91 -10.44
C CYS A 46 29.47 19.46 -9.90
N PRO A 47 28.81 18.47 -10.52
CA PRO A 47 29.02 17.07 -10.19
C PRO A 47 30.49 16.70 -10.28
N GLN A 48 31.01 16.02 -9.26
CA GLN A 48 32.40 15.56 -9.20
C GLN A 48 32.52 14.14 -9.71
N GLY A 49 33.64 13.77 -10.29
CA GLY A 49 33.96 12.40 -10.73
C GLY A 49 35.12 12.42 -11.74
N ASP A 50 35.85 11.29 -11.85
CA ASP A 50 36.89 11.07 -12.83
C ASP A 50 36.39 10.18 -13.97
N PRO A 51 36.29 10.68 -15.22
CA PRO A 51 35.88 9.91 -16.39
C PRO A 51 36.81 8.74 -16.71
N ASN A 52 38.07 8.74 -16.25
CA ASN A 52 39.07 7.72 -16.51
C ASN A 52 39.13 6.64 -15.42
N ALA A 53 38.45 6.85 -14.30
CA ALA A 53 38.35 5.85 -13.24
C ALA A 53 37.51 4.62 -13.67
N PRO A 54 37.59 3.48 -12.94
CA PRO A 54 36.67 2.36 -13.15
C PRO A 54 35.21 2.81 -13.08
N LEU A 55 34.38 2.30 -13.98
CA LEU A 55 32.96 2.67 -14.03
C LEU A 55 32.26 2.36 -12.71
N GLN A 56 31.60 3.37 -12.14
CA GLN A 56 30.66 3.24 -11.03
C GLN A 56 29.43 4.09 -11.33
N ALA A 57 28.33 3.45 -11.68
CA ALA A 57 27.05 4.10 -11.89
C ALA A 57 25.98 3.50 -10.96
N LEU A 58 25.22 4.36 -10.30
CA LEU A 58 24.12 3.96 -9.42
C LEU A 58 22.82 3.90 -10.21
N ILE A 59 22.15 2.75 -10.20
CA ILE A 59 20.81 2.59 -10.77
C ILE A 59 19.81 3.24 -9.81
N PHE A 60 18.99 4.17 -10.29
CA PHE A 60 17.95 4.79 -9.50
C PHE A 60 16.53 4.48 -10.00
N ASP A 61 16.40 3.98 -11.24
CA ASP A 61 15.13 3.55 -11.81
C ASP A 61 15.37 2.59 -12.98
N SER A 62 14.32 1.86 -13.38
CA SER A 62 14.29 1.05 -14.59
C SER A 62 12.90 1.03 -15.19
N TYR A 63 12.81 0.99 -16.51
CA TYR A 63 11.57 0.98 -17.25
C TYR A 63 11.60 -0.10 -18.33
N TYR A 64 10.52 -0.86 -18.45
CA TYR A 64 10.38 -1.82 -19.53
C TYR A 64 9.71 -1.20 -20.76
N ASP A 65 10.41 -1.23 -21.88
CA ASP A 65 9.90 -0.82 -23.17
C ASP A 65 9.74 -2.05 -24.06
N ALA A 66 8.57 -2.22 -24.71
CA ALA A 66 8.26 -3.40 -25.52
C ALA A 66 9.21 -3.59 -26.71
N TYR A 67 9.87 -2.53 -27.18
CA TYR A 67 10.78 -2.54 -28.34
C TYR A 67 12.26 -2.57 -27.95
N ARG A 68 12.62 -1.92 -26.83
CA ARG A 68 14.02 -1.75 -26.38
C ARG A 68 14.42 -2.70 -25.26
N GLY A 69 13.46 -3.41 -24.67
CA GLY A 69 13.67 -4.18 -23.44
C GLY A 69 13.76 -3.28 -22.22
N VAL A 70 14.51 -3.71 -21.21
CA VAL A 70 14.70 -2.90 -20.00
C VAL A 70 15.62 -1.71 -20.30
N ILE A 71 15.13 -0.51 -20.04
CA ILE A 71 15.88 0.74 -20.03
C ILE A 71 16.28 1.03 -18.60
N VAL A 72 17.58 1.08 -18.33
CA VAL A 72 18.12 1.31 -16.97
C VAL A 72 18.52 2.77 -16.84
N TYR A 73 17.93 3.45 -15.87
CA TYR A 73 18.28 4.83 -15.53
C TYR A 73 19.35 4.84 -14.45
N MET A 74 20.41 5.61 -14.67
CA MET A 74 21.54 5.62 -13.76
C MET A 74 22.20 7.01 -13.65
N ARG A 75 22.89 7.19 -12.53
CA ARG A 75 23.79 8.31 -12.31
C ARG A 75 25.24 7.81 -12.28
N LEU A 76 26.06 8.31 -13.18
CA LEU A 76 27.49 8.00 -13.20
C LEU A 76 28.23 8.80 -12.12
N LYS A 77 28.87 8.10 -11.22
CA LYS A 77 29.72 8.68 -10.17
C LYS A 77 31.17 8.70 -10.60
N GLN A 78 31.65 7.66 -11.27
CA GLN A 78 33.00 7.51 -11.77
C GLN A 78 32.98 6.82 -13.13
N GLY A 79 34.02 7.04 -13.94
CA GLY A 79 34.22 6.34 -15.18
C GLY A 79 33.35 6.83 -16.33
N THR A 80 33.31 6.01 -17.37
CA THR A 80 32.57 6.25 -18.62
C THR A 80 31.84 5.00 -19.06
N ILE A 81 30.63 5.14 -19.58
CA ILE A 81 29.88 4.07 -20.25
C ILE A 81 29.64 4.43 -21.71
N LYS A 82 29.77 3.43 -22.59
CA LYS A 82 29.56 3.58 -24.04
C LYS A 82 28.94 2.33 -24.66
N PRO A 83 28.25 2.45 -25.81
CA PRO A 83 27.76 1.30 -26.53
C PRO A 83 28.88 0.30 -26.87
N GLY A 84 28.57 -0.99 -26.77
CA GLY A 84 29.51 -2.08 -27.01
C GLY A 84 30.33 -2.50 -25.78
N MET A 85 30.33 -1.74 -24.69
CA MET A 85 31.00 -2.07 -23.42
C MET A 85 30.26 -3.20 -22.71
N GLU A 86 31.00 -4.10 -22.07
CA GLU A 86 30.43 -5.10 -21.17
C GLU A 86 30.40 -4.54 -19.74
N VAL A 87 29.21 -4.56 -19.15
CA VAL A 87 28.95 -4.08 -17.79
C VAL A 87 28.47 -5.21 -16.89
N LYS A 88 28.74 -5.06 -15.60
CA LYS A 88 28.35 -6.00 -14.56
C LYS A 88 27.54 -5.29 -13.48
N MET A 89 26.43 -5.87 -13.08
CA MET A 89 25.67 -5.51 -11.90
C MET A 89 26.37 -6.07 -10.66
N MET A 90 26.72 -5.23 -9.70
CA MET A 90 27.54 -5.69 -8.57
C MET A 90 26.73 -6.51 -7.55
N ALA A 91 25.44 -6.23 -7.37
CA ALA A 91 24.58 -6.96 -6.43
C ALA A 91 24.12 -8.32 -6.99
N THR A 92 23.66 -8.36 -8.24
CA THR A 92 23.16 -9.59 -8.86
C THR A 92 24.27 -10.42 -9.51
N GLY A 93 25.40 -9.79 -9.86
CA GLY A 93 26.49 -10.42 -10.60
C GLY A 93 26.22 -10.61 -12.10
N ALA A 94 25.04 -10.22 -12.59
CA ALA A 94 24.66 -10.33 -14.00
C ALA A 94 25.53 -9.43 -14.89
N THR A 95 25.86 -9.92 -16.08
CA THR A 95 26.69 -9.20 -17.05
C THR A 95 25.93 -8.97 -18.35
N PHE A 96 26.06 -7.76 -18.89
CA PHE A 96 25.35 -7.35 -20.09
C PHE A 96 26.25 -6.54 -21.03
N LYS A 97 25.96 -6.63 -22.32
CA LYS A 97 26.56 -5.75 -23.31
C LYS A 97 25.68 -4.54 -23.58
N VAL A 98 26.21 -3.35 -23.33
CA VAL A 98 25.51 -2.08 -23.60
C VAL A 98 25.24 -1.95 -25.09
N LEU A 99 23.99 -1.81 -25.46
CA LEU A 99 23.55 -1.58 -26.84
C LEU A 99 23.49 -0.09 -27.17
N GLU A 100 22.88 0.67 -26.29
CA GLU A 100 22.69 2.12 -26.43
C GLU A 100 22.85 2.77 -25.04
N CYS A 101 23.38 3.98 -25.00
CA CYS A 101 23.31 4.85 -23.84
C CYS A 101 22.99 6.28 -24.27
N GLY A 102 22.45 7.09 -23.37
CA GLY A 102 22.06 8.46 -23.70
C GLY A 102 21.51 9.24 -22.52
N LEU A 103 21.06 10.44 -22.83
CA LEU A 103 20.51 11.40 -21.87
C LEU A 103 18.99 11.37 -21.88
N MET A 104 18.41 11.67 -20.74
CA MET A 104 16.97 11.94 -20.61
C MET A 104 16.69 13.40 -20.91
N ARG A 105 15.80 13.68 -21.84
CA ARG A 105 15.35 15.02 -22.20
C ARG A 105 13.83 15.13 -22.02
N PRO A 106 13.28 16.35 -21.88
CA PRO A 106 11.82 16.52 -21.76
C PRO A 106 11.01 15.91 -22.91
N LEU A 107 11.58 15.80 -24.10
CA LEU A 107 10.94 15.21 -25.28
C LEU A 107 11.24 13.73 -25.49
N GLY A 108 11.97 13.07 -24.58
CA GLY A 108 12.31 11.66 -24.65
C GLY A 108 13.79 11.35 -24.47
N LEU A 109 14.18 10.14 -24.88
CA LEU A 109 15.53 9.63 -24.76
C LEU A 109 16.38 10.09 -25.96
N GLU A 110 17.52 10.72 -25.68
CA GLU A 110 18.49 11.21 -26.67
C GLU A 110 19.74 10.32 -26.62
N PRO A 111 20.00 9.46 -27.63
CA PRO A 111 21.19 8.64 -27.68
C PRO A 111 22.48 9.48 -27.70
N ALA A 112 23.49 9.01 -26.96
CA ALA A 112 24.80 9.63 -26.85
C ALA A 112 25.90 8.64 -27.21
N LYS A 113 27.05 9.16 -27.64
CA LYS A 113 28.22 8.31 -27.94
C LYS A 113 28.80 7.68 -26.70
N GLN A 114 28.74 8.39 -25.58
CA GLN A 114 29.12 7.93 -24.24
C GLN A 114 28.50 8.82 -23.18
N LEU A 115 28.45 8.33 -21.95
CA LEU A 115 28.15 9.12 -20.75
C LEU A 115 29.36 9.05 -19.82
N GLU A 116 29.62 10.16 -19.13
CA GLU A 116 30.81 10.36 -18.27
C GLU A 116 30.42 10.63 -16.82
N ALA A 117 31.36 10.49 -15.93
CA ALA A 117 31.21 10.81 -14.52
C ALA A 117 30.49 12.14 -14.28
N GLY A 118 29.52 12.16 -13.36
CA GLY A 118 28.68 13.33 -13.07
C GLY A 118 27.38 13.39 -13.86
N GLN A 119 27.25 12.66 -14.97
CA GLN A 119 26.04 12.68 -15.79
C GLN A 119 24.97 11.71 -15.27
N VAL A 120 23.71 12.06 -15.54
CA VAL A 120 22.54 11.23 -15.36
C VAL A 120 22.01 10.86 -16.73
N GLY A 121 21.75 9.57 -16.96
CA GLY A 121 21.27 9.10 -18.23
C GLY A 121 20.74 7.68 -18.16
N TYR A 122 20.64 7.05 -19.31
CA TYR A 122 20.14 5.67 -19.44
C TYR A 122 21.09 4.81 -20.26
N PHE A 123 20.93 3.49 -20.11
CA PHE A 123 21.45 2.51 -21.07
C PHE A 123 20.46 1.40 -21.31
N THR A 124 20.61 0.70 -22.46
CA THR A 124 19.88 -0.51 -22.80
C THR A 124 20.87 -1.63 -23.10
N ALA A 125 20.52 -2.86 -22.72
CA ALA A 125 21.43 -4.00 -22.83
C ALA A 125 20.73 -5.33 -23.12
N SER A 126 19.56 -5.33 -23.79
CA SER A 126 18.72 -6.52 -24.03
C SER A 126 18.41 -7.35 -22.77
N ILE A 127 18.25 -6.67 -21.66
CA ILE A 127 17.88 -7.28 -20.39
C ILE A 127 16.43 -7.72 -20.52
N LYS A 128 16.16 -9.00 -20.26
CA LYS A 128 14.82 -9.59 -20.39
C LYS A 128 14.09 -9.70 -19.06
N ASP A 129 14.85 -9.79 -17.97
CA ASP A 129 14.32 -9.90 -16.62
C ASP A 129 14.74 -8.67 -15.80
N VAL A 130 13.76 -7.93 -15.32
CA VAL A 130 13.98 -6.74 -14.49
C VAL A 130 14.60 -7.10 -13.13
N HIS A 131 14.40 -8.31 -12.65
CA HIS A 131 15.05 -8.77 -11.43
C HIS A 131 16.58 -8.81 -11.52
N GLU A 132 17.13 -8.81 -12.75
CA GLU A 132 18.57 -8.70 -12.99
C GLU A 132 19.10 -7.27 -12.84
N THR A 133 18.21 -6.25 -12.79
CA THR A 133 18.53 -4.83 -12.56
C THR A 133 17.80 -4.33 -11.32
N GLN A 134 18.49 -4.30 -10.19
CA GLN A 134 17.89 -3.81 -8.95
C GLN A 134 18.15 -2.31 -8.79
N ILE A 135 17.11 -1.57 -8.38
CA ILE A 135 17.27 -0.16 -7.98
C ILE A 135 18.22 -0.11 -6.78
N GLY A 136 19.21 0.79 -6.84
CA GLY A 136 20.27 0.90 -5.84
C GLY A 136 21.49 0.03 -6.11
N ASP A 137 21.47 -0.82 -7.15
CA ASP A 137 22.66 -1.58 -7.56
C ASP A 137 23.69 -0.65 -8.26
N THR A 138 24.93 -1.11 -8.23
CA THR A 138 26.05 -0.44 -8.90
C THR A 138 26.41 -1.15 -10.18
N VAL A 139 26.41 -0.41 -11.28
CA VAL A 139 26.93 -0.86 -12.58
C VAL A 139 28.42 -0.57 -12.66
N THR A 140 29.21 -1.60 -13.00
CA THR A 140 30.65 -1.47 -13.23
C THR A 140 31.08 -2.11 -14.54
N GLY A 141 32.27 -1.79 -15.04
CA GLY A 141 32.85 -2.44 -16.22
C GLY A 141 33.36 -3.85 -15.91
N VAL A 142 33.21 -4.78 -16.85
CA VAL A 142 33.72 -6.17 -16.68
C VAL A 142 35.25 -6.20 -16.77
N GLU A 143 35.87 -5.46 -17.68
CA GLU A 143 37.32 -5.43 -17.89
C GLU A 143 38.08 -4.76 -16.73
N HIS A 144 37.52 -3.66 -16.21
CA HIS A 144 38.10 -2.89 -15.11
C HIS A 144 37.01 -2.64 -14.05
N PRO A 145 36.70 -3.65 -13.22
CA PRO A 145 35.64 -3.51 -12.22
C PRO A 145 36.05 -2.59 -11.08
N ALA A 146 35.10 -1.82 -10.56
CA ALA A 146 35.29 -1.07 -9.33
C ALA A 146 35.45 -2.04 -8.14
N SER A 147 36.24 -1.64 -7.15
CA SER A 147 36.54 -2.46 -5.96
C SER A 147 35.35 -2.57 -5.01
N GLU A 148 34.53 -1.53 -4.92
CA GLU A 148 33.43 -1.43 -3.99
C GLU A 148 32.16 -0.90 -4.67
N PRO A 149 30.97 -1.38 -4.29
CA PRO A 149 29.72 -0.81 -4.77
C PRO A 149 29.49 0.58 -4.16
N LEU A 150 28.73 1.41 -4.87
CA LEU A 150 28.23 2.68 -4.31
C LEU A 150 27.24 2.38 -3.17
N PRO A 151 27.11 3.29 -2.18
CA PRO A 151 26.02 3.21 -1.22
C PRO A 151 24.68 3.18 -1.97
N GLY A 152 24.01 2.04 -1.93
CA GLY A 152 22.74 1.83 -2.61
C GLY A 152 21.54 2.27 -1.78
N TYR A 153 20.37 2.25 -2.39
CA TYR A 153 19.12 2.41 -1.66
C TYR A 153 18.87 1.18 -0.77
N ARG A 154 18.25 1.40 0.38
CA ARG A 154 17.81 0.28 1.23
C ARG A 154 16.69 -0.46 0.50
N LYS A 155 16.75 -1.80 0.47
CA LYS A 155 15.67 -2.61 -0.07
C LYS A 155 14.45 -2.41 0.84
N VAL A 156 13.41 -1.79 0.31
CA VAL A 156 12.16 -1.59 1.03
C VAL A 156 11.40 -2.92 1.03
N ARG A 157 10.86 -3.30 2.18
CA ARG A 157 10.03 -4.49 2.32
C ARG A 157 8.56 -4.10 2.25
N SER A 158 7.76 -4.96 1.63
CA SER A 158 6.30 -4.78 1.67
C SER A 158 5.82 -4.83 3.11
N MET A 159 4.97 -3.88 3.47
CA MET A 159 4.40 -3.73 4.83
C MET A 159 2.91 -4.07 4.87
N VAL A 160 2.21 -3.89 3.75
CA VAL A 160 0.78 -4.11 3.60
C VAL A 160 0.56 -5.20 2.56
N TYR A 161 -0.33 -6.13 2.85
CA TYR A 161 -0.66 -7.25 1.97
C TYR A 161 -2.16 -7.32 1.76
N CYS A 162 -2.61 -7.49 0.51
CA CYS A 162 -4.00 -7.82 0.22
C CYS A 162 -4.10 -8.80 -0.95
N GLY A 163 -5.21 -9.53 -1.03
CA GLY A 163 -5.56 -10.31 -2.20
C GLY A 163 -6.21 -9.43 -3.26
N ILE A 164 -5.77 -9.56 -4.52
CA ILE A 164 -6.38 -8.92 -5.68
C ILE A 164 -6.98 -9.99 -6.58
N TYR A 165 -8.25 -9.84 -6.90
CA TYR A 165 -9.03 -10.76 -7.72
C TYR A 165 -9.74 -10.00 -8.83
N THR A 166 -10.04 -10.66 -9.94
CA THR A 166 -10.90 -10.11 -10.98
C THR A 166 -12.35 -10.46 -10.69
N GLU A 167 -13.29 -9.54 -10.94
CA GLU A 167 -14.72 -9.81 -10.81
C GLU A 167 -15.15 -10.95 -11.74
N ASP A 168 -14.61 -10.99 -12.97
CA ASP A 168 -14.74 -12.11 -13.89
C ASP A 168 -13.50 -13.02 -13.79
N GLY A 169 -13.65 -14.20 -13.22
CA GLY A 169 -12.56 -15.18 -13.05
C GLY A 169 -11.89 -15.61 -14.36
N SER A 170 -12.52 -15.39 -15.54
CA SER A 170 -11.89 -15.63 -16.83
C SER A 170 -10.72 -14.67 -17.15
N LYS A 171 -10.70 -13.49 -16.51
CA LYS A 171 -9.64 -12.49 -16.65
C LYS A 171 -8.42 -12.72 -15.72
N TYR A 172 -8.34 -13.84 -14.99
CA TYR A 172 -7.18 -14.18 -14.16
C TYR A 172 -5.84 -14.15 -14.92
N PRO A 173 -5.73 -14.68 -16.17
CA PRO A 173 -4.49 -14.56 -16.94
C PRO A 173 -4.12 -13.11 -17.27
N ASP A 174 -5.12 -12.26 -17.55
CA ASP A 174 -4.91 -10.84 -17.85
C ASP A 174 -4.40 -10.09 -16.63
N LEU A 175 -4.94 -10.40 -15.44
CA LEU A 175 -4.46 -9.85 -14.17
C LEU A 175 -3.00 -10.23 -13.90
N ARG A 176 -2.64 -11.49 -14.15
CA ARG A 176 -1.25 -11.94 -14.02
C ARG A 176 -0.32 -11.16 -14.93
N ASP A 177 -0.66 -11.06 -16.21
CA ASP A 177 0.16 -10.34 -17.21
C ASP A 177 0.27 -8.84 -16.85
N ALA A 178 -0.79 -8.25 -16.31
CA ALA A 178 -0.81 -6.86 -15.86
C ALA A 178 0.11 -6.66 -14.64
N LEU A 179 0.04 -7.54 -13.63
CA LEU A 179 0.90 -7.49 -12.45
C LEU A 179 2.38 -7.70 -12.82
N GLU A 180 2.69 -8.65 -13.72
CA GLU A 180 4.04 -8.84 -14.25
C GLU A 180 4.57 -7.56 -14.91
N LYS A 181 3.76 -6.91 -15.76
CA LYS A 181 4.13 -5.63 -16.40
C LYS A 181 4.31 -4.49 -15.41
N LEU A 182 3.45 -4.38 -14.39
CA LEU A 182 3.60 -3.36 -13.34
C LEU A 182 4.86 -3.59 -12.51
N GLN A 183 5.16 -4.84 -12.15
CA GLN A 183 6.36 -5.20 -11.39
C GLN A 183 7.65 -4.83 -12.14
N LEU A 184 7.63 -4.87 -13.47
CA LEU A 184 8.75 -4.42 -14.29
C LEU A 184 9.12 -2.94 -14.05
N ASN A 185 8.10 -2.12 -13.73
CA ASN A 185 8.27 -0.69 -13.48
C ASN A 185 8.26 -0.34 -11.99
N ASP A 186 7.87 -1.29 -11.15
CA ASP A 186 7.78 -1.12 -9.70
C ASP A 186 8.37 -2.34 -8.97
N ALA A 187 9.67 -2.28 -8.69
CA ALA A 187 10.40 -3.35 -8.01
C ALA A 187 9.94 -3.58 -6.56
N SER A 188 9.12 -2.71 -5.99
CA SER A 188 8.56 -2.84 -4.65
C SER A 188 7.28 -3.67 -4.60
N LEU A 189 6.58 -3.82 -5.74
CA LEU A 189 5.42 -4.67 -5.88
C LEU A 189 5.85 -6.15 -5.86
N THR A 190 5.30 -6.90 -4.91
CA THR A 190 5.46 -8.35 -4.85
C THR A 190 4.09 -9.01 -5.00
N PHE A 191 4.01 -10.14 -5.69
CA PHE A 191 2.77 -10.89 -5.80
C PHE A 191 3.01 -12.40 -5.92
N GLU A 192 2.08 -13.16 -5.37
CA GLU A 192 2.07 -14.63 -5.41
C GLU A 192 0.67 -15.12 -5.74
N PRO A 193 0.52 -16.24 -6.47
CA PRO A 193 -0.80 -16.82 -6.75
C PRO A 193 -1.54 -17.16 -5.44
N GLU A 194 -2.81 -16.78 -5.39
CA GLU A 194 -3.70 -17.05 -4.27
C GLU A 194 -5.04 -17.59 -4.79
N SER A 195 -5.75 -18.35 -3.95
CA SER A 195 -7.11 -18.78 -4.23
C SER A 195 -8.02 -18.53 -3.04
N SER A 196 -9.21 -18.03 -3.30
CA SER A 196 -10.27 -17.83 -2.33
C SER A 196 -11.48 -18.68 -2.71
N VAL A 197 -12.14 -19.29 -1.73
CA VAL A 197 -13.38 -20.04 -1.95
C VAL A 197 -14.49 -19.11 -2.46
N ALA A 198 -14.49 -17.85 -2.01
CA ALA A 198 -15.50 -16.87 -2.37
C ALA A 198 -15.21 -16.15 -3.71
N LEU A 199 -13.92 -15.87 -4.02
CA LEU A 199 -13.50 -15.02 -5.14
C LEU A 199 -12.79 -15.77 -6.28
N GLY A 200 -12.47 -17.05 -6.08
CA GLY A 200 -11.76 -17.87 -7.07
C GLY A 200 -10.24 -17.64 -7.05
N PHE A 201 -9.62 -17.60 -8.23
CA PHE A 201 -8.18 -17.39 -8.38
C PHE A 201 -7.83 -15.91 -8.44
N GLY A 202 -6.77 -15.53 -7.77
CA GLY A 202 -6.23 -14.18 -7.70
C GLY A 202 -4.77 -14.17 -7.30
N PHE A 203 -4.31 -13.04 -6.79
CA PHE A 203 -2.92 -12.87 -6.33
C PHE A 203 -2.88 -12.19 -4.98
N ARG A 204 -2.03 -12.72 -4.09
CA ARG A 204 -1.62 -12.05 -2.87
C ARG A 204 -0.54 -11.05 -3.20
N CYS A 205 -0.82 -9.77 -3.05
CA CYS A 205 0.08 -8.68 -3.39
C CYS A 205 0.63 -8.00 -2.14
N GLY A 206 1.91 -7.65 -2.16
CA GLY A 206 2.58 -6.90 -1.11
C GLY A 206 2.92 -5.49 -1.58
N PHE A 207 2.66 -4.50 -0.72
CA PHE A 207 2.76 -3.07 -0.99
C PHE A 207 3.57 -2.36 0.09
N LEU A 208 4.15 -1.20 -0.22
CA LEU A 208 4.86 -0.35 0.74
C LEU A 208 3.93 0.28 1.79
N GLY A 209 2.67 0.49 1.43
CA GLY A 209 1.63 1.08 2.27
C GLY A 209 0.32 1.20 1.50
N MET A 210 -0.70 1.82 2.12
CA MET A 210 -2.04 1.95 1.53
C MET A 210 -2.02 2.76 0.23
N LEU A 211 -1.35 3.91 0.20
CA LEU A 211 -1.26 4.73 -1.01
C LEU A 211 -0.64 3.96 -2.19
N HIS A 212 0.39 3.14 -1.93
CA HIS A 212 0.97 2.31 -2.97
C HIS A 212 -0.04 1.27 -3.49
N MET A 213 -0.81 0.65 -2.60
CA MET A 213 -1.88 -0.28 -2.96
C MET A 213 -2.93 0.39 -3.85
N GLU A 214 -3.41 1.58 -3.46
CA GLU A 214 -4.40 2.35 -4.23
C GLU A 214 -3.88 2.73 -5.63
N VAL A 215 -2.63 3.19 -5.72
CA VAL A 215 -2.01 3.53 -7.02
C VAL A 215 -1.91 2.31 -7.93
N ILE A 216 -1.47 1.16 -7.40
CA ILE A 216 -1.38 -0.08 -8.18
C ILE A 216 -2.77 -0.54 -8.62
N GLN A 217 -3.78 -0.50 -7.73
CA GLN A 217 -5.16 -0.84 -8.06
C GLN A 217 -5.70 0.07 -9.17
N GLU A 218 -5.55 1.39 -9.03
CA GLU A 218 -6.01 2.36 -10.03
C GLU A 218 -5.32 2.16 -11.39
N ARG A 219 -4.04 1.80 -11.40
CA ARG A 219 -3.30 1.47 -12.62
C ARG A 219 -3.81 0.19 -13.28
N LEU A 220 -4.07 -0.87 -12.50
CA LEU A 220 -4.66 -2.12 -13.02
C LEU A 220 -6.03 -1.87 -13.64
N GLU A 221 -6.86 -1.05 -13.02
CA GLU A 221 -8.18 -0.70 -13.54
C GLU A 221 -8.10 0.17 -14.79
N ARG A 222 -7.27 1.22 -14.83
CA ARG A 222 -7.21 2.20 -15.92
C ARG A 222 -6.34 1.79 -17.10
N GLU A 223 -5.16 1.21 -16.84
CA GLU A 223 -4.20 0.86 -17.90
C GLU A 223 -4.50 -0.49 -18.54
N PHE A 224 -5.12 -1.42 -17.77
CA PHE A 224 -5.36 -2.79 -18.20
C PHE A 224 -6.85 -3.17 -18.30
N ASP A 225 -7.77 -2.24 -18.02
CA ASP A 225 -9.23 -2.43 -18.12
C ASP A 225 -9.73 -3.65 -17.32
N LEU A 226 -9.26 -3.76 -16.08
CA LEU A 226 -9.60 -4.84 -15.15
C LEU A 226 -10.56 -4.35 -14.08
N ASP A 227 -11.68 -5.04 -13.91
CA ASP A 227 -12.57 -4.85 -12.76
C ASP A 227 -12.05 -5.70 -11.59
N LEU A 228 -11.66 -5.05 -10.50
CA LEU A 228 -10.94 -5.69 -9.40
C LEU A 228 -11.77 -5.78 -8.13
N VAL A 229 -11.55 -6.88 -7.40
CA VAL A 229 -12.01 -7.08 -6.03
C VAL A 229 -10.79 -7.26 -5.14
N THR A 230 -10.66 -6.41 -4.12
CA THR A 230 -9.56 -6.47 -3.15
C THR A 230 -10.05 -6.99 -1.81
N THR A 231 -9.23 -7.80 -1.14
CA THR A 231 -9.50 -8.23 0.23
C THR A 231 -9.07 -7.16 1.23
N LEU A 232 -9.45 -7.33 2.50
CA LEU A 232 -8.98 -6.44 3.55
C LEU A 232 -7.45 -6.45 3.62
N PRO A 233 -6.81 -5.27 3.66
CA PRO A 233 -5.38 -5.18 3.88
C PRO A 233 -4.97 -5.80 5.21
N SER A 234 -3.82 -6.45 5.23
CA SER A 234 -3.27 -7.06 6.44
C SER A 234 -1.75 -6.84 6.49
N VAL A 235 -1.19 -7.09 7.67
CA VAL A 235 0.26 -7.14 7.89
C VAL A 235 0.72 -8.58 8.00
N ILE A 236 2.03 -8.83 7.98
CA ILE A 236 2.58 -10.16 8.29
C ILE A 236 2.62 -10.33 9.81
N TYR A 237 2.02 -11.41 10.29
CA TYR A 237 2.13 -11.86 11.68
C TYR A 237 3.10 -13.03 11.79
N GLU A 238 3.83 -13.12 12.87
CA GLU A 238 4.66 -14.28 13.19
C GLU A 238 3.95 -15.11 14.26
N VAL A 239 3.56 -16.34 13.90
CA VAL A 239 2.82 -17.24 14.79
C VAL A 239 3.69 -18.40 15.18
N TYR A 240 3.95 -18.53 16.48
CA TYR A 240 4.73 -19.59 17.06
C TYR A 240 3.79 -20.70 17.51
N LYS A 241 4.01 -21.90 16.98
CA LYS A 241 3.21 -23.06 17.29
C LYS A 241 3.77 -23.84 18.49
N THR A 242 2.92 -24.61 19.13
CA THR A 242 3.27 -25.51 20.26
C THR A 242 4.30 -26.58 19.89
N ASP A 243 4.50 -26.87 18.61
CA ASP A 243 5.53 -27.78 18.10
C ASP A 243 6.91 -27.10 17.92
N GLY A 244 7.04 -25.81 18.26
CA GLY A 244 8.26 -25.02 18.14
C GLY A 244 8.48 -24.43 16.74
N THR A 245 7.56 -24.62 15.79
CA THR A 245 7.67 -24.02 14.46
C THR A 245 7.09 -22.60 14.44
N MET A 246 7.75 -21.69 13.72
CA MET A 246 7.26 -20.34 13.45
C MET A 246 6.70 -20.29 12.03
N VAL A 247 5.50 -19.73 11.88
CA VAL A 247 4.85 -19.53 10.59
C VAL A 247 4.55 -18.04 10.41
N ARG A 248 4.92 -17.50 9.26
CA ARG A 248 4.51 -16.15 8.84
C ARG A 248 3.15 -16.21 8.21
N VAL A 249 2.24 -15.40 8.72
CA VAL A 249 0.85 -15.34 8.29
C VAL A 249 0.54 -13.93 7.78
N ASP A 250 0.40 -13.81 6.49
CA ASP A 250 -0.03 -12.58 5.79
C ASP A 250 -1.52 -12.66 5.39
N ASN A 251 -2.06 -13.87 5.26
CA ASN A 251 -3.46 -14.15 4.94
C ASN A 251 -4.18 -14.77 6.15
N PRO A 252 -5.31 -14.21 6.61
CA PRO A 252 -6.10 -14.77 7.70
C PRO A 252 -6.53 -16.24 7.50
N HIS A 253 -6.66 -16.70 6.24
CA HIS A 253 -6.97 -18.09 5.93
C HIS A 253 -5.91 -19.06 6.47
N ASN A 254 -4.64 -18.65 6.44
CA ASN A 254 -3.50 -19.45 6.88
C ASN A 254 -3.22 -19.38 8.39
N TYR A 255 -4.09 -18.66 9.15
CA TYR A 255 -3.92 -18.54 10.60
C TYR A 255 -4.16 -19.89 11.26
N PRO A 256 -3.21 -20.44 12.04
CA PRO A 256 -3.33 -21.75 12.66
C PRO A 256 -4.50 -21.84 13.64
N ASP A 257 -4.96 -23.08 13.90
CA ASP A 257 -5.94 -23.31 14.95
C ASP A 257 -5.41 -22.83 16.31
N PRO A 258 -6.21 -22.07 17.09
CA PRO A 258 -5.80 -21.55 18.40
C PRO A 258 -5.24 -22.62 19.36
N ALA A 259 -5.65 -23.88 19.24
CA ALA A 259 -5.14 -24.99 20.05
C ALA A 259 -3.66 -25.32 19.76
N HIS A 260 -3.14 -24.93 18.60
CA HIS A 260 -1.77 -25.18 18.17
C HIS A 260 -0.87 -23.94 18.26
N ILE A 261 -1.38 -22.82 18.78
CA ILE A 261 -0.63 -21.56 18.93
C ILE A 261 -0.07 -21.46 20.34
N GLU A 262 1.22 -21.29 20.48
CA GLU A 262 1.87 -20.94 21.72
C GLU A 262 1.73 -19.44 21.99
N HIS A 263 2.17 -18.62 21.04
CA HIS A 263 1.95 -17.16 21.04
C HIS A 263 2.01 -16.63 19.61
N ALA A 264 1.54 -15.41 19.42
CA ALA A 264 1.60 -14.72 18.15
C ALA A 264 2.24 -13.34 18.34
N GLU A 265 2.97 -12.88 17.33
CA GLU A 265 3.63 -11.58 17.32
C GLU A 265 3.13 -10.75 16.16
N GLU A 266 2.98 -9.45 16.41
CA GLU A 266 2.61 -8.46 15.39
C GLU A 266 3.76 -7.47 15.15
N PRO A 267 3.87 -6.92 13.90
CA PRO A 267 4.88 -5.93 13.59
C PRO A 267 4.57 -4.61 14.28
N TYR A 268 5.59 -4.05 14.94
CA TYR A 268 5.58 -2.73 15.56
C TYR A 268 6.41 -1.75 14.73
N VAL A 269 6.01 -0.50 14.75
CA VAL A 269 6.70 0.60 14.11
C VAL A 269 7.01 1.71 15.11
N LYS A 270 8.14 2.37 14.88
CA LYS A 270 8.44 3.66 15.49
C LYS A 270 7.75 4.73 14.64
N VAL A 271 6.93 5.52 15.27
CA VAL A 271 6.13 6.57 14.64
C VAL A 271 6.66 7.92 15.08
N THR A 272 6.93 8.78 14.13
CA THR A 272 7.29 10.18 14.35
C THR A 272 6.18 11.07 13.80
N ILE A 273 5.59 11.89 14.66
CA ILE A 273 4.54 12.84 14.29
C ILE A 273 5.07 14.25 14.56
N VAL A 274 5.12 15.07 13.51
CA VAL A 274 5.48 16.50 13.64
C VAL A 274 4.22 17.33 13.45
N THR A 275 3.94 18.22 14.42
CA THR A 275 2.69 18.98 14.46
C THR A 275 2.85 20.31 15.23
N PRO A 276 2.01 21.33 14.98
CA PRO A 276 1.91 22.48 15.88
C PRO A 276 1.44 22.07 17.30
N PRO A 277 1.92 22.75 18.36
CA PRO A 277 1.61 22.40 19.75
C PRO A 277 0.11 22.33 20.07
N ASP A 278 -0.70 23.13 19.40
CA ASP A 278 -2.15 23.21 19.59
C ASP A 278 -2.89 21.87 19.34
N TYR A 279 -2.30 20.99 18.54
CA TYR A 279 -2.90 19.70 18.17
C TYR A 279 -2.41 18.51 19.00
N VAL A 280 -1.42 18.69 19.85
CA VAL A 280 -0.86 17.62 20.71
C VAL A 280 -1.97 16.97 21.54
N GLY A 281 -2.87 17.77 22.12
CA GLY A 281 -3.99 17.29 22.92
C GLY A 281 -5.00 16.41 22.15
N ASN A 282 -5.10 16.56 20.84
CA ASN A 282 -5.96 15.73 19.99
C ASN A 282 -5.26 14.44 19.54
N ILE A 283 -3.94 14.51 19.33
CA ILE A 283 -3.13 13.39 18.81
C ILE A 283 -2.89 12.34 19.88
N MET A 284 -2.59 12.76 21.12
CA MET A 284 -2.25 11.81 22.20
C MET A 284 -3.37 10.77 22.46
N PRO A 285 -4.66 11.15 22.65
CA PRO A 285 -5.74 10.18 22.80
C PRO A 285 -5.90 9.27 21.57
N MET A 286 -5.76 9.84 20.36
CA MET A 286 -5.87 9.08 19.12
C MET A 286 -4.80 7.98 19.02
N CYS A 287 -3.55 8.29 19.36
CA CYS A 287 -2.47 7.30 19.41
C CYS A 287 -2.70 6.25 20.49
N GLN A 288 -3.18 6.68 21.67
CA GLN A 288 -3.48 5.77 22.78
C GLN A 288 -4.62 4.81 22.45
N ASP A 289 -5.67 5.28 21.80
CA ASP A 289 -6.77 4.43 21.32
C ASP A 289 -6.31 3.39 20.29
N ARG A 290 -5.21 3.66 19.59
CA ARG A 290 -4.55 2.76 18.63
C ARG A 290 -3.41 1.95 19.24
N ARG A 291 -3.43 1.73 20.54
CA ARG A 291 -2.40 0.99 21.30
C ARG A 291 -0.98 1.58 21.18
N GLY A 292 -0.90 2.89 20.89
CA GLY A 292 0.37 3.60 20.80
C GLY A 292 1.00 3.82 22.16
N GLU A 293 2.25 3.43 22.29
CA GLU A 293 3.09 3.69 23.45
C GLU A 293 3.85 4.99 23.23
N PHE A 294 3.52 6.02 24.00
CA PHE A 294 4.24 7.29 23.99
C PHE A 294 5.68 7.07 24.48
N LYS A 295 6.67 7.58 23.77
CA LYS A 295 8.09 7.50 24.13
C LYS A 295 8.61 8.85 24.63
N ASP A 296 8.61 9.82 23.77
CA ASP A 296 9.04 11.18 24.10
C ASP A 296 8.38 12.23 23.18
N MET A 297 8.61 13.49 23.53
CA MET A 297 8.15 14.63 22.77
C MET A 297 9.20 15.73 22.86
N GLN A 298 9.57 16.30 21.72
CA GLN A 298 10.56 17.36 21.64
C GLN A 298 9.96 18.58 20.92
N TYR A 299 10.20 19.76 21.47
CA TYR A 299 9.90 21.02 20.79
C TYR A 299 11.04 21.32 19.83
N LEU A 300 10.77 21.24 18.53
CA LEU A 300 11.75 21.61 17.49
C LEU A 300 11.94 23.12 17.49
N ASP A 301 10.85 23.87 17.68
CA ASP A 301 10.81 25.30 17.87
C ASP A 301 9.54 25.74 18.63
N THR A 302 9.21 27.03 18.61
CA THR A 302 7.98 27.57 19.24
C THR A 302 6.68 27.15 18.55
N TYR A 303 6.77 26.66 17.32
CA TYR A 303 5.63 26.37 16.44
C TYR A 303 5.47 24.89 16.10
N LEU A 304 6.51 24.07 16.34
CA LEU A 304 6.54 22.66 15.96
C LEU A 304 6.98 21.78 17.11
N VAL A 305 6.25 20.67 17.25
CA VAL A 305 6.53 19.60 18.22
C VAL A 305 6.68 18.31 17.46
N GLU A 306 7.70 17.55 17.80
CA GLU A 306 7.94 16.19 17.34
C GLU A 306 7.55 15.21 18.44
N MET A 307 6.69 14.26 18.14
CA MET A 307 6.18 13.24 19.07
C MET A 307 6.60 11.85 18.59
N HIS A 308 7.17 11.06 19.48
CA HIS A 308 7.59 9.68 19.18
C HIS A 308 6.71 8.66 19.87
N TYR A 309 6.23 7.69 19.09
CA TYR A 309 5.44 6.57 19.57
C TYR A 309 6.01 5.25 19.05
N GLU A 310 5.70 4.17 19.74
CA GLU A 310 5.75 2.82 19.19
C GLU A 310 4.34 2.28 19.10
N MET A 311 3.96 1.81 17.91
CA MET A 311 2.60 1.40 17.60
C MET A 311 2.57 0.11 16.78
N PRO A 312 1.54 -0.73 16.93
CA PRO A 312 1.34 -1.84 16.00
C PRO A 312 1.05 -1.32 14.60
N LEU A 313 1.74 -1.87 13.59
CA LEU A 313 1.56 -1.46 12.19
C LEU A 313 0.11 -1.62 11.73
N ASN A 314 -0.57 -2.67 12.17
CA ASN A 314 -1.96 -2.93 11.81
C ASN A 314 -2.95 -1.82 12.26
N GLU A 315 -2.60 -1.04 13.28
CA GLU A 315 -3.43 0.09 13.75
C GLU A 315 -3.19 1.38 12.94
N ILE A 316 -2.16 1.40 12.10
CA ILE A 316 -1.77 2.57 11.29
C ILE A 316 -2.25 2.44 9.84
N ILE A 317 -2.24 1.22 9.29
CA ILE A 317 -2.45 1.00 7.86
C ILE A 317 -3.85 1.34 7.33
N TYR A 318 -4.86 1.50 8.18
CA TYR A 318 -6.22 1.78 7.70
C TYR A 318 -6.48 3.28 7.57
N ASP A 319 -6.94 3.90 8.63
CA ASP A 319 -7.47 5.27 8.64
C ASP A 319 -6.66 6.24 9.52
N PHE A 320 -5.53 5.78 10.08
CA PHE A 320 -4.75 6.57 11.02
C PHE A 320 -4.30 7.90 10.43
N PHE A 321 -3.79 7.88 9.20
CA PHE A 321 -3.28 9.07 8.53
C PHE A 321 -4.40 10.09 8.23
N ASP A 322 -5.54 9.60 7.76
CA ASP A 322 -6.68 10.48 7.46
C ASP A 322 -7.28 11.05 8.73
N THR A 323 -7.40 10.24 9.78
CA THR A 323 -7.81 10.70 11.10
C THR A 323 -6.83 11.73 11.67
N LEU A 324 -5.52 11.51 11.52
CA LEU A 324 -4.49 12.46 11.95
C LEU A 324 -4.64 13.79 11.22
N LYS A 325 -4.78 13.76 9.89
CA LYS A 325 -4.99 14.97 9.08
C LYS A 325 -6.28 15.70 9.45
N ALA A 326 -7.38 14.97 9.62
CA ALA A 326 -8.66 15.55 10.01
C ALA A 326 -8.55 16.26 11.38
N ASN A 327 -7.95 15.61 12.38
CA ASN A 327 -7.79 16.15 13.72
C ASN A 327 -6.81 17.33 13.83
N THR A 328 -5.93 17.47 12.84
CA THR A 328 -4.90 18.53 12.82
C THR A 328 -5.10 19.53 11.67
N LYS A 329 -6.25 19.49 10.97
CA LYS A 329 -6.52 20.33 9.79
C LYS A 329 -5.43 20.24 8.71
N GLY A 330 -4.78 19.11 8.59
CA GLY A 330 -3.70 18.86 7.64
C GLY A 330 -2.31 19.32 8.07
N TYR A 331 -2.15 19.86 9.28
CA TYR A 331 -0.86 20.37 9.75
C TYR A 331 0.09 19.31 10.29
N ALA A 332 -0.38 18.11 10.64
CA ALA A 332 0.50 17.06 11.10
C ALA A 332 1.11 16.27 9.94
N SER A 333 2.39 15.95 10.08
CA SER A 333 3.08 14.96 9.25
C SER A 333 3.29 13.67 10.04
N LEU A 334 3.37 12.56 9.33
CA LEU A 334 3.57 11.22 9.86
C LEU A 334 4.70 10.54 9.12
N ASP A 335 5.65 10.01 9.87
CA ASP A 335 6.65 9.07 9.38
C ASP A 335 6.69 7.85 10.28
N TYR A 336 7.03 6.67 9.74
CA TYR A 336 7.16 5.46 10.54
C TYR A 336 8.18 4.49 9.98
N GLU A 337 8.88 3.81 10.88
CA GLU A 337 9.87 2.78 10.57
C GLU A 337 9.58 1.49 11.33
N LEU A 338 9.79 0.34 10.67
CA LEU A 338 9.62 -0.97 11.31
C LEU A 338 10.60 -1.12 12.49
N SER A 339 10.07 -1.43 13.69
CA SER A 339 10.88 -1.62 14.90
C SER A 339 11.00 -3.08 15.35
N GLY A 340 10.40 -4.02 14.63
CA GLY A 340 10.43 -5.45 14.91
C GLY A 340 9.07 -6.03 15.24
N TYR A 341 9.06 -7.22 15.81
CA TYR A 341 7.84 -7.95 16.19
C TYR A 341 7.72 -8.01 17.72
N ARG A 342 6.47 -8.00 18.21
CA ARG A 342 6.18 -8.12 19.65
C ARG A 342 5.01 -9.07 19.90
N PRO A 343 5.06 -9.87 20.98
CA PRO A 343 3.95 -10.71 21.39
C PRO A 343 2.65 -9.91 21.57
N SER A 344 1.56 -10.45 21.06
CA SER A 344 0.25 -9.83 21.10
C SER A 344 -0.88 -10.85 21.14
N GLU A 345 -1.98 -10.50 21.80
CA GLU A 345 -3.18 -11.35 21.88
C GLU A 345 -4.01 -11.24 20.58
N LEU A 346 -3.55 -11.91 19.54
CA LEU A 346 -4.18 -11.89 18.25
C LEU A 346 -5.27 -12.95 18.12
N VAL A 347 -6.36 -12.59 17.47
CA VAL A 347 -7.47 -13.50 17.17
C VAL A 347 -7.86 -13.37 15.70
N LYS A 348 -8.19 -14.51 15.08
CA LYS A 348 -8.82 -14.54 13.77
C LYS A 348 -10.32 -14.32 13.92
N VAL A 349 -10.87 -13.39 13.16
CA VAL A 349 -12.29 -13.13 13.06
C VAL A 349 -12.78 -13.62 11.71
N ASP A 350 -13.66 -14.62 11.73
CA ASP A 350 -14.30 -15.16 10.54
C ASP A 350 -15.63 -14.46 10.29
N ILE A 351 -15.90 -14.08 9.05
CA ILE A 351 -17.16 -13.48 8.64
C ILE A 351 -18.02 -14.54 7.94
N LEU A 352 -19.26 -14.69 8.40
CA LEU A 352 -20.20 -15.64 7.85
C LEU A 352 -21.41 -14.89 7.27
N LEU A 353 -21.74 -15.22 6.04
CA LEU A 353 -22.96 -14.75 5.36
C LEU A 353 -23.91 -15.93 5.16
N ASN A 354 -25.10 -15.82 5.69
CA ASN A 354 -26.09 -16.90 5.69
C ASN A 354 -25.60 -18.23 6.31
N GLY A 355 -24.54 -18.20 7.12
CA GLY A 355 -23.90 -19.37 7.73
C GLY A 355 -22.65 -19.86 7.00
N ASP A 356 -22.40 -19.40 5.78
CA ASP A 356 -21.24 -19.76 4.99
C ASP A 356 -20.10 -18.76 5.28
N GLN A 357 -18.90 -19.25 5.50
CA GLN A 357 -17.71 -18.42 5.74
C GLN A 357 -17.27 -17.74 4.45
N VAL A 358 -17.00 -16.44 4.54
CA VAL A 358 -16.42 -15.64 3.45
C VAL A 358 -14.97 -15.31 3.84
N ASP A 359 -14.05 -16.11 3.34
CA ASP A 359 -12.62 -16.03 3.64
C ASP A 359 -12.00 -14.67 3.30
N ALA A 360 -12.41 -14.07 2.19
CA ALA A 360 -11.96 -12.75 1.73
C ALA A 360 -12.31 -11.59 2.68
N LEU A 361 -13.29 -11.76 3.57
CA LEU A 361 -13.70 -10.77 4.58
C LEU A 361 -13.17 -11.10 5.99
N SER A 362 -12.52 -12.26 6.17
CA SER A 362 -11.89 -12.64 7.44
C SER A 362 -10.67 -11.78 7.71
N PHE A 363 -10.38 -11.49 8.97
CA PHE A 363 -9.24 -10.66 9.36
C PHE A 363 -8.64 -11.10 10.70
N ILE A 364 -7.40 -10.67 10.95
CA ILE A 364 -6.71 -10.86 12.23
C ILE A 364 -6.68 -9.51 12.95
N ALA A 365 -7.00 -9.51 14.22
CA ALA A 365 -6.97 -8.31 15.06
C ALA A 365 -6.58 -8.64 16.50
N HIS A 366 -6.14 -7.63 17.25
CA HIS A 366 -5.99 -7.74 18.69
C HIS A 366 -7.35 -8.03 19.36
N ARG A 367 -7.35 -8.91 20.36
CA ARG A 367 -8.59 -9.38 21.02
C ARG A 367 -9.50 -8.25 21.47
N ASP A 368 -8.94 -7.20 22.08
CA ASP A 368 -9.71 -6.07 22.61
C ASP A 368 -10.40 -5.24 21.51
N LYS A 369 -9.81 -5.19 20.31
CA LYS A 369 -10.34 -4.44 19.16
C LYS A 369 -11.22 -5.28 18.24
N ALA A 370 -11.13 -6.62 18.32
CA ALA A 370 -11.81 -7.54 17.45
C ALA A 370 -13.33 -7.36 17.43
N TYR A 371 -13.97 -7.15 18.61
CA TYR A 371 -15.41 -6.96 18.71
C TYR A 371 -15.87 -5.66 18.02
N ALA A 372 -15.23 -4.55 18.33
CA ALA A 372 -15.62 -3.24 17.78
C ALA A 372 -15.47 -3.22 16.25
N ARG A 373 -14.34 -3.75 15.74
CA ARG A 373 -14.08 -3.85 14.31
C ARG A 373 -15.06 -4.79 13.62
N ALA A 374 -15.33 -5.98 14.19
CA ALA A 374 -16.28 -6.95 13.66
C ALA A 374 -17.70 -6.36 13.57
N ARG A 375 -18.12 -5.58 14.57
CA ARG A 375 -19.44 -4.93 14.58
C ARG A 375 -19.55 -3.89 13.47
N LYS A 376 -18.60 -2.98 13.35
CA LYS A 376 -18.56 -1.97 12.28
C LYS A 376 -18.61 -2.63 10.89
N LEU A 377 -17.84 -3.69 10.70
CA LEU A 377 -17.81 -4.45 9.45
C LEU A 377 -19.16 -5.08 9.14
N CYS A 378 -19.81 -5.73 10.13
CA CYS A 378 -21.16 -6.30 9.94
C CYS A 378 -22.20 -5.21 9.61
N GLU A 379 -22.12 -4.03 10.23
CA GLU A 379 -22.99 -2.88 9.96
C GLU A 379 -22.80 -2.39 8.51
N LYS A 380 -21.56 -2.16 8.07
CA LYS A 380 -21.26 -1.74 6.68
C LYS A 380 -21.69 -2.79 5.65
N LEU A 381 -21.44 -4.07 5.89
CA LEU A 381 -21.90 -5.14 5.00
C LEU A 381 -23.44 -5.15 4.88
N LYS A 382 -24.17 -4.95 5.98
CA LYS A 382 -25.63 -4.89 5.98
C LYS A 382 -26.16 -3.75 5.11
N ASP A 383 -25.49 -2.59 5.13
CA ASP A 383 -25.93 -1.42 4.38
C ASP A 383 -25.61 -1.55 2.88
N ASN A 384 -24.56 -2.27 2.51
CA ASN A 384 -24.10 -2.41 1.13
C ASN A 384 -24.59 -3.72 0.45
N ILE A 385 -24.99 -4.75 1.20
CA ILE A 385 -25.55 -5.96 0.60
C ILE A 385 -27.03 -5.72 0.25
N PRO A 386 -27.43 -5.87 -1.03
CA PRO A 386 -28.79 -5.63 -1.46
C PRO A 386 -29.75 -6.66 -0.84
N ARG A 387 -30.96 -6.21 -0.50
CA ARG A 387 -32.01 -7.09 0.04
C ARG A 387 -32.40 -8.14 -0.99
N GLN A 388 -32.42 -9.39 -0.56
CA GLN A 388 -32.86 -10.51 -1.36
C GLN A 388 -34.27 -11.00 -0.92
N LEU A 389 -34.78 -12.04 -1.58
CA LEU A 389 -36.09 -12.63 -1.24
C LEU A 389 -36.09 -13.37 0.10
N PHE A 390 -34.93 -13.60 0.68
CA PHE A 390 -34.72 -14.19 2.01
C PHE A 390 -33.86 -13.28 2.88
N GLU A 391 -33.87 -13.50 4.17
CA GLU A 391 -33.04 -12.73 5.09
C GLU A 391 -31.61 -13.30 5.11
N ILE A 392 -30.62 -12.40 5.12
CA ILE A 392 -29.20 -12.75 5.13
C ILE A 392 -28.64 -12.35 6.50
N PRO A 393 -28.39 -13.31 7.40
CA PRO A 393 -27.63 -13.04 8.61
C PRO A 393 -26.17 -12.85 8.26
N ILE A 394 -25.59 -11.75 8.75
CA ILE A 394 -24.17 -11.43 8.70
C ILE A 394 -23.64 -11.65 10.10
N GLN A 395 -22.63 -12.49 10.27
CA GLN A 395 -22.11 -12.87 11.56
C GLN A 395 -20.60 -12.79 11.55
N ALA A 396 -20.02 -12.32 12.65
CA ALA A 396 -18.59 -12.40 12.89
C ALA A 396 -18.33 -13.37 14.04
N ALA A 397 -17.37 -14.26 13.89
CA ALA A 397 -17.07 -15.31 14.84
C ALA A 397 -15.58 -15.42 15.15
N ILE A 398 -15.23 -15.76 16.38
CA ILE A 398 -13.88 -16.12 16.82
C ILE A 398 -13.94 -17.57 17.33
N GLY A 399 -13.18 -18.47 16.69
CA GLY A 399 -13.16 -19.89 17.07
C GLY A 399 -14.55 -20.52 17.07
N GLY A 400 -15.42 -20.15 16.12
CA GLY A 400 -16.80 -20.63 16.00
C GLY A 400 -17.81 -19.92 16.92
N ARG A 401 -17.38 -19.08 17.87
CA ARG A 401 -18.26 -18.29 18.74
C ARG A 401 -18.62 -16.97 18.07
N ILE A 402 -19.91 -16.72 17.84
CA ILE A 402 -20.40 -15.47 17.27
C ILE A 402 -20.20 -14.33 18.26
N ILE A 403 -19.48 -13.26 17.83
CA ILE A 403 -19.20 -12.07 18.60
C ILE A 403 -20.03 -10.87 18.13
N ALA A 404 -20.37 -10.77 16.84
CA ALA A 404 -21.24 -9.74 16.29
C ALA A 404 -22.21 -10.33 15.29
N ARG A 405 -23.39 -9.71 15.16
CA ARG A 405 -24.43 -10.16 14.23
C ARG A 405 -25.27 -8.98 13.75
N GLU A 406 -25.44 -8.92 12.44
CA GLU A 406 -26.40 -8.07 11.76
C GLU A 406 -27.25 -8.88 10.80
N THR A 407 -28.31 -8.30 10.26
CA THR A 407 -29.21 -9.03 9.35
C THR A 407 -29.74 -8.11 8.26
N VAL A 408 -29.50 -8.46 6.98
CA VAL A 408 -30.16 -7.85 5.83
C VAL A 408 -31.57 -8.41 5.72
N LYS A 409 -32.59 -7.56 5.93
CA LYS A 409 -33.98 -7.97 5.91
C LYS A 409 -34.41 -8.42 4.52
N ALA A 410 -35.18 -9.50 4.42
CA ALA A 410 -35.75 -9.99 3.17
C ALA A 410 -36.67 -8.94 2.51
N MET A 411 -36.66 -8.88 1.18
CA MET A 411 -37.68 -8.15 0.42
C MET A 411 -39.07 -8.75 0.74
N ARG A 412 -40.01 -7.90 1.06
CA ARG A 412 -41.39 -8.32 1.40
C ARG A 412 -42.25 -8.12 0.16
N LYS A 413 -42.66 -9.24 -0.45
CA LYS A 413 -43.70 -9.18 -1.48
C LYS A 413 -45.04 -9.11 -0.78
N ASP A 414 -45.87 -8.12 -1.11
CA ASP A 414 -47.20 -8.01 -0.57
C ASP A 414 -48.10 -9.08 -1.20
N VAL A 415 -48.15 -10.25 -0.54
CA VAL A 415 -48.99 -11.39 -0.97
C VAL A 415 -50.46 -11.20 -0.60
N LEU A 416 -50.76 -10.14 0.19
CA LEU A 416 -52.12 -9.84 0.65
C LEU A 416 -52.81 -8.79 -0.20
N ALA A 417 -52.10 -8.07 -1.10
CA ALA A 417 -52.63 -7.01 -1.95
C ALA A 417 -53.85 -7.43 -2.81
N LYS A 418 -53.94 -8.74 -3.15
CA LYS A 418 -55.04 -9.28 -3.94
C LYS A 418 -56.10 -9.98 -3.07
N CYS A 419 -56.02 -9.89 -1.73
CA CYS A 419 -57.01 -10.45 -0.84
C CYS A 419 -58.08 -9.40 -0.50
N TYR A 420 -59.10 -9.34 -1.31
CA TYR A 420 -60.32 -8.60 -1.04
C TYR A 420 -61.20 -9.38 -0.02
N GLY A 421 -61.55 -8.75 1.10
CA GLY A 421 -62.42 -9.30 2.11
C GLY A 421 -61.78 -9.83 3.38
N GLY A 422 -62.54 -10.05 4.42
CA GLY A 422 -62.10 -10.35 5.80
C GLY A 422 -61.67 -11.78 6.08
N ASP A 423 -61.34 -12.62 5.08
CA ASP A 423 -60.94 -14.01 5.30
C ASP A 423 -59.53 -14.08 5.93
N ILE A 424 -59.52 -14.12 7.27
CA ILE A 424 -58.34 -14.20 8.13
C ILE A 424 -57.59 -15.52 7.90
N SER A 425 -58.32 -16.61 7.64
CA SER A 425 -57.73 -17.95 7.44
C SER A 425 -56.89 -18.00 6.16
N ARG A 426 -57.39 -17.42 5.07
CA ARG A 426 -56.69 -17.33 3.79
C ARG A 426 -55.46 -16.42 3.89
N LYS A 427 -55.55 -15.29 4.62
CA LYS A 427 -54.42 -14.39 4.88
C LYS A 427 -53.32 -15.11 5.66
N LYS A 428 -53.64 -15.84 6.74
CA LYS A 428 -52.68 -16.64 7.51
C LYS A 428 -51.99 -17.68 6.63
N LYS A 429 -52.75 -18.43 5.84
CA LYS A 429 -52.22 -19.49 4.97
C LYS A 429 -51.28 -18.96 3.88
N LEU A 430 -51.54 -17.77 3.33
CA LEU A 430 -50.67 -17.11 2.37
C LEU A 430 -49.36 -16.64 3.04
N LEU A 431 -49.44 -16.10 4.25
CA LEU A 431 -48.26 -15.67 5.01
C LEU A 431 -47.38 -16.87 5.44
N GLU A 432 -48.01 -17.99 5.82
CA GLU A 432 -47.30 -19.25 6.13
C GLU A 432 -46.57 -19.80 4.90
N LYS A 433 -47.24 -19.88 3.75
CA LYS A 433 -46.60 -20.30 2.48
C LYS A 433 -45.47 -19.39 2.09
N GLN A 434 -45.58 -18.06 2.31
CA GLN A 434 -44.49 -17.13 2.07
C GLN A 434 -43.30 -17.38 3.01
N LYS A 435 -43.57 -17.66 4.29
CA LYS A 435 -42.54 -17.99 5.29
C LYS A 435 -41.81 -19.30 4.95
N GLU A 436 -42.55 -20.34 4.55
CA GLU A 436 -41.97 -21.62 4.10
C GLU A 436 -41.16 -21.46 2.82
N GLY A 437 -41.67 -20.71 1.84
CA GLY A 437 -40.95 -20.39 0.61
C GLY A 437 -39.63 -19.65 0.87
N LYS A 438 -39.66 -18.67 1.76
CA LYS A 438 -38.43 -17.96 2.20
C LYS A 438 -37.43 -18.88 2.89
N LYS A 439 -37.92 -19.82 3.73
CA LYS A 439 -37.06 -20.81 4.39
C LYS A 439 -36.37 -21.75 3.39
N LYS A 440 -37.13 -22.21 2.37
CA LYS A 440 -36.56 -23.01 1.27
C LYS A 440 -35.54 -22.21 0.42
N MET A 441 -35.84 -20.96 0.09
CA MET A 441 -34.92 -20.10 -0.66
C MET A 441 -33.62 -19.82 0.11
N ARG A 442 -33.70 -19.67 1.43
CA ARG A 442 -32.52 -19.50 2.29
C ARG A 442 -31.60 -20.72 2.29
N SER A 443 -32.15 -21.94 2.21
CA SER A 443 -31.33 -23.16 2.19
C SER A 443 -30.74 -23.52 0.82
N LEU A 444 -31.20 -22.86 -0.24
CA LEU A 444 -30.77 -23.11 -1.63
C LEU A 444 -30.02 -21.92 -2.27
N GLY A 445 -30.13 -20.73 -1.67
CA GLY A 445 -29.60 -19.51 -2.22
C GLY A 445 -28.15 -19.27 -1.76
N THR A 446 -27.23 -19.21 -2.69
CA THR A 446 -25.89 -18.63 -2.50
C THR A 446 -26.03 -17.12 -2.40
N VAL A 447 -25.40 -16.52 -1.39
CA VAL A 447 -25.35 -15.06 -1.25
C VAL A 447 -24.18 -14.56 -2.08
N GLN A 448 -24.50 -13.86 -3.18
CA GLN A 448 -23.47 -13.12 -3.91
C GLN A 448 -23.20 -11.81 -3.17
N VAL A 449 -21.95 -11.58 -2.82
CA VAL A 449 -21.48 -10.33 -2.24
C VAL A 449 -21.10 -9.42 -3.40
N PRO A 450 -21.78 -8.28 -3.59
CA PRO A 450 -21.40 -7.34 -4.65
C PRO A 450 -20.04 -6.71 -4.36
N THR A 451 -19.33 -6.31 -5.42
CA THR A 451 -18.01 -5.67 -5.34
C THR A 451 -18.03 -4.42 -4.47
N GLU A 452 -19.13 -3.65 -4.54
CA GLU A 452 -19.33 -2.45 -3.72
C GLU A 452 -19.32 -2.76 -2.22
N ALA A 453 -19.75 -3.96 -1.81
CA ALA A 453 -19.72 -4.35 -0.39
C ALA A 453 -18.28 -4.64 0.07
N PHE A 454 -17.40 -5.18 -0.78
CA PHE A 454 -15.97 -5.32 -0.47
C PHE A 454 -15.30 -3.96 -0.39
N LEU A 455 -15.54 -3.08 -1.35
CA LEU A 455 -14.99 -1.71 -1.36
C LEU A 455 -15.46 -0.89 -0.14
N ALA A 456 -16.74 -1.02 0.25
CA ALA A 456 -17.27 -0.32 1.42
C ALA A 456 -16.61 -0.79 2.73
N VAL A 457 -16.18 -2.04 2.78
CA VAL A 457 -15.48 -2.60 3.95
C VAL A 457 -14.05 -2.09 4.08
N LEU A 458 -13.38 -1.75 2.97
CA LEU A 458 -12.05 -1.13 3.01
C LEU A 458 -12.06 0.25 3.68
N LYS A 459 -13.19 0.97 3.60
CA LYS A 459 -13.41 2.30 4.18
C LYS A 459 -14.15 2.20 5.53
N LEU A 460 -13.64 1.40 6.47
CA LEU A 460 -14.32 1.09 7.73
C LEU A 460 -14.60 2.30 8.63
N ASP A 461 -13.91 3.39 8.46
CA ASP A 461 -13.91 4.53 9.38
C ASP A 461 -14.37 5.87 8.76
N GLU A 462 -14.92 5.87 7.51
CA GLU A 462 -15.67 7.00 6.94
C GLU A 462 -17.11 7.09 7.45
#